data_1fc01bee3a31507618056d04ab0168fa
#
_entry.id   1fc01bee3a31507618056d04ab0168fa
#
_cell.length_a   1.000
_cell.length_b   1.000
_cell.length_c   1.000
_cell.angle_alpha   90.00
_cell.angle_beta   90.00
_cell.angle_gamma   90.00
#
_symmetry.space_group_name_H-M   'P 1'
#
loop_
_entity.id
_entity.type
_entity.pdbx_description
1 polymer ?
#
loop_
_entity_poly.entity_id
_entity_poly.type
_entity_poly.pdbx_seq_one_letter_code
_entity_poly.pdbx_strand_id
1 'polypeptide(L)'
;MKKIVLLSLAVFAALSLSAQQPRDWAQYGRYEQQNAALAGESVEVVFMGNSITDNWIGADPDFFARNGFVDRGISGQTTAEMLARFRRDVIDLNPKAVVILAGINDIAQNNGAIKLENVFGNIVSMCELAKFNGIRVVLCSVLPCDRFSWRPEIKPAAAVAELNTMLRQYAAEHKIPYVDYHAAFDNGSGGMDARFSQDGCHPTLYGYTLMEPMVVEGINKALRTKQARYTTPTPNE
;
A
#
# COMPACT_ATOMS: atom_id res chain seq x y z
N MET A 1 82.55 9.85 6.63
CA MET A 1 81.42 9.85 5.62
C MET A 1 80.26 9.01 6.16
N LYS A 2 79.26 9.68 6.70
CA LYS A 2 78.07 8.98 7.26
C LYS A 2 77.04 8.89 6.17
N LYS A 3 76.61 7.66 5.80
CA LYS A 3 75.51 7.41 4.88
C LYS A 3 74.19 7.56 5.64
N ILE A 4 73.42 8.52 5.24
CA ILE A 4 72.05 8.68 5.72
C ILE A 4 71.17 7.78 4.87
N VAL A 5 70.54 6.78 5.49
CA VAL A 5 69.54 5.92 4.88
C VAL A 5 68.18 6.62 5.11
N LEU A 6 67.58 7.17 4.07
CA LEU A 6 66.18 7.62 4.10
C LEU A 6 65.26 6.43 4.02
N LEU A 7 64.57 6.16 5.12
CA LEU A 7 63.45 5.20 5.16
C LEU A 7 62.18 5.94 4.73
N SER A 8 61.72 5.72 3.49
CA SER A 8 60.44 6.22 3.03
C SER A 8 59.32 5.30 3.56
N LEU A 9 58.58 5.79 4.57
CA LEU A 9 57.38 5.18 5.04
C LEU A 9 56.23 5.46 4.01
N ALA A 10 55.92 4.46 3.19
CA ALA A 10 54.70 4.50 2.38
C ALA A 10 53.51 4.16 3.30
N VAL A 11 52.78 5.21 3.71
CA VAL A 11 51.48 5.05 4.38
C VAL A 11 50.46 4.66 3.33
N PHE A 12 50.19 3.36 3.20
CA PHE A 12 49.00 2.88 2.49
C PHE A 12 47.77 3.23 3.33
N ALA A 13 47.13 4.34 3.03
CA ALA A 13 45.79 4.64 3.46
C ALA A 13 44.83 3.66 2.72
N ALA A 14 44.53 2.53 3.34
CA ALA A 14 43.47 1.69 2.92
C ALA A 14 42.14 2.48 3.10
N LEU A 15 41.70 3.13 2.04
CA LEU A 15 40.34 3.62 1.92
C LEU A 15 39.41 2.36 1.91
N SER A 16 38.95 1.99 3.09
CA SER A 16 37.85 1.06 3.21
C SER A 16 36.66 1.74 2.55
N LEU A 17 36.43 1.46 1.25
CA LEU A 17 35.11 1.66 0.66
C LEU A 17 34.17 0.73 1.42
N SER A 18 33.56 1.24 2.47
CA SER A 18 32.38 0.64 3.04
C SER A 18 31.35 0.65 1.91
N ALA A 19 31.20 -0.48 1.22
CA ALA A 19 30.13 -0.64 0.26
C ALA A 19 28.83 -0.39 1.03
N GLN A 20 28.24 0.78 0.76
CA GLN A 20 26.98 1.16 1.38
C GLN A 20 25.96 0.09 0.95
N GLN A 21 25.46 -0.69 1.93
CA GLN A 21 24.45 -1.69 1.67
C GLN A 21 23.30 -1.02 0.89
N PRO A 22 22.83 -1.62 -0.20
CA PRO A 22 21.71 -1.07 -0.95
C PRO A 22 20.55 -0.77 0.00
N ARG A 23 20.08 0.48 -0.01
CA ARG A 23 18.95 0.86 0.82
C ARG A 23 17.69 0.16 0.29
N ASP A 24 17.09 -0.69 1.08
CA ASP A 24 15.77 -1.30 0.80
C ASP A 24 14.67 -0.28 1.10
N TRP A 25 14.57 0.78 0.27
CA TRP A 25 13.69 1.91 0.46
C TRP A 25 12.21 1.55 0.39
N ALA A 26 11.85 0.53 -0.41
CA ALA A 26 10.48 0.03 -0.53
C ALA A 26 10.21 -1.18 0.38
N GLN A 27 11.18 -1.54 1.23
CA GLN A 27 11.10 -2.67 2.17
C GLN A 27 10.74 -3.99 1.47
N TYR A 28 11.41 -4.30 0.35
CA TYR A 28 11.23 -5.56 -0.39
C TYR A 28 11.45 -6.80 0.47
N GLY A 29 12.33 -6.72 1.49
CA GLY A 29 12.62 -7.81 2.40
C GLY A 29 11.54 -8.07 3.46
N ARG A 30 10.60 -7.13 3.67
CA ARG A 30 9.61 -7.17 4.78
C ARG A 30 8.82 -8.48 4.83
N TYR A 31 8.38 -8.96 3.67
CA TYR A 31 7.53 -10.15 3.53
C TYR A 31 8.22 -11.32 2.84
N GLU A 32 9.55 -11.29 2.67
CA GLU A 32 10.30 -12.29 1.89
C GLU A 32 10.07 -13.72 2.38
N GLN A 33 10.14 -13.96 3.70
CA GLN A 33 9.94 -15.28 4.28
C GLN A 33 8.48 -15.74 4.17
N GLN A 34 7.52 -14.84 4.43
CA GLN A 34 6.10 -15.12 4.31
C GLN A 34 5.71 -15.40 2.85
N ASN A 35 6.27 -14.64 1.90
CA ASN A 35 6.04 -14.88 0.46
C ASN A 35 6.62 -16.24 0.03
N ALA A 36 7.81 -16.59 0.51
CA ALA A 36 8.40 -17.90 0.23
C ALA A 36 7.58 -19.06 0.80
N ALA A 37 6.99 -18.89 1.98
CA ALA A 37 6.12 -19.90 2.59
C ALA A 37 4.80 -20.09 1.84
N LEU A 38 4.34 -19.10 1.07
CA LEU A 38 3.14 -19.17 0.24
C LEU A 38 3.41 -19.68 -1.18
N ALA A 39 4.66 -19.97 -1.53
CA ALA A 39 5.02 -20.42 -2.88
C ALA A 39 4.33 -21.76 -3.22
N GLY A 40 3.50 -21.77 -4.25
CA GLY A 40 2.71 -22.94 -4.66
C GLY A 40 1.37 -23.10 -3.95
N GLU A 41 1.08 -22.29 -2.94
CA GLU A 41 -0.22 -22.28 -2.25
C GLU A 41 -1.24 -21.43 -3.02
N SER A 42 -2.52 -21.73 -2.80
CA SER A 42 -3.63 -20.95 -3.36
C SER A 42 -3.93 -19.77 -2.46
N VAL A 43 -3.63 -18.57 -2.92
CA VAL A 43 -3.95 -17.31 -2.21
C VAL A 43 -5.30 -16.76 -2.71
N GLU A 44 -6.25 -16.60 -1.78
CA GLU A 44 -7.57 -16.05 -2.13
C GLU A 44 -7.48 -14.55 -2.37
N VAL A 45 -7.03 -13.78 -1.38
CA VAL A 45 -7.00 -12.32 -1.42
C VAL A 45 -5.76 -11.79 -0.72
N VAL A 46 -5.09 -10.84 -1.36
CA VAL A 46 -4.02 -10.03 -0.75
C VAL A 46 -4.55 -8.66 -0.39
N PHE A 47 -4.28 -8.19 0.82
CA PHE A 47 -4.54 -6.82 1.27
C PHE A 47 -3.27 -6.00 1.12
N MET A 48 -3.22 -5.14 0.11
CA MET A 48 -2.10 -4.26 -0.18
C MET A 48 -2.36 -2.89 0.42
N GLY A 49 -1.50 -2.44 1.34
CA GLY A 49 -1.72 -1.19 2.05
C GLY A 49 -0.53 -0.68 2.85
N ASN A 50 -0.83 0.27 3.71
CA ASN A 50 0.10 0.91 4.64
C ASN A 50 -0.17 0.50 6.09
N SER A 51 0.03 1.43 7.07
CA SER A 51 -0.20 1.15 8.50
C SER A 51 -1.64 0.73 8.83
N ILE A 52 -2.63 1.23 8.11
CA ILE A 52 -4.03 0.84 8.34
C ILE A 52 -4.22 -0.65 8.01
N THR A 53 -3.55 -1.17 7.01
CA THR A 53 -3.55 -2.59 6.66
C THR A 53 -2.63 -3.38 7.59
N ASP A 54 -1.38 -2.94 7.81
CA ASP A 54 -0.38 -3.56 8.68
C ASP A 54 -0.89 -3.77 10.14
N ASN A 55 -1.61 -2.77 10.67
CA ASN A 55 -2.18 -2.85 12.02
C ASN A 55 -3.43 -3.73 12.11
N TRP A 56 -4.11 -3.97 11.00
CA TRP A 56 -5.36 -4.74 10.99
C TRP A 56 -5.15 -6.19 11.42
N ILE A 57 -4.14 -6.86 10.87
CA ILE A 57 -3.83 -8.23 11.28
C ILE A 57 -3.42 -8.33 12.76
N GLY A 58 -2.84 -7.26 13.34
CA GLY A 58 -2.54 -7.19 14.76
C GLY A 58 -3.78 -6.94 15.62
N ALA A 59 -4.76 -6.22 15.09
CA ALA A 59 -6.01 -5.88 15.78
C ALA A 59 -7.02 -7.04 15.76
N ASP A 60 -7.20 -7.70 14.59
CA ASP A 60 -8.06 -8.88 14.42
C ASP A 60 -7.38 -9.94 13.54
N PRO A 61 -6.48 -10.76 14.12
CA PRO A 61 -5.81 -11.82 13.37
C PRO A 61 -6.78 -12.89 12.86
N ASP A 62 -7.90 -13.10 13.57
CA ASP A 62 -8.90 -14.10 13.21
C ASP A 62 -9.63 -13.73 11.92
N PHE A 63 -9.79 -12.45 11.63
CA PHE A 63 -10.37 -11.99 10.37
C PHE A 63 -9.57 -12.49 9.16
N PHE A 64 -8.25 -12.36 9.19
CA PHE A 64 -7.37 -12.83 8.13
C PHE A 64 -7.33 -14.36 8.07
N ALA A 65 -7.16 -15.02 9.22
CA ALA A 65 -7.01 -16.47 9.28
C ALA A 65 -8.27 -17.22 8.79
N ARG A 66 -9.47 -16.83 9.26
CA ARG A 66 -10.73 -17.52 8.88
C ARG A 66 -11.12 -17.32 7.42
N ASN A 67 -10.63 -16.26 6.79
CA ASN A 67 -10.92 -15.97 5.39
C ASN A 67 -9.82 -16.39 4.42
N GLY A 68 -8.66 -16.86 4.91
CA GLY A 68 -7.49 -17.17 4.08
C GLY A 68 -6.93 -15.93 3.38
N PHE A 69 -7.05 -14.74 4.02
CA PHE A 69 -6.54 -13.49 3.49
C PHE A 69 -5.08 -13.28 3.89
N VAL A 70 -4.34 -12.61 3.03
CA VAL A 70 -2.92 -12.33 3.22
C VAL A 70 -2.71 -10.84 3.39
N ASP A 71 -2.20 -10.42 4.56
CA ASP A 71 -1.81 -9.04 4.82
C ASP A 71 -0.47 -8.71 4.15
N ARG A 72 -0.43 -7.58 3.43
CA ARG A 72 0.76 -6.97 2.84
C ARG A 72 0.76 -5.45 3.10
N GLY A 73 0.35 -5.07 4.30
CA GLY A 73 0.49 -3.71 4.83
C GLY A 73 1.92 -3.42 5.27
N ILE A 74 2.41 -2.21 5.04
CA ILE A 74 3.67 -1.73 5.63
C ILE A 74 3.47 -0.32 6.14
N SER A 75 3.61 -0.15 7.44
CA SER A 75 3.41 1.13 8.12
C SER A 75 4.28 2.25 7.54
N GLY A 76 3.69 3.42 7.34
CA GLY A 76 4.38 4.61 6.85
C GLY A 76 4.55 4.69 5.34
N GLN A 77 4.31 3.60 4.59
CA GLN A 77 4.55 3.59 3.14
C GLN A 77 3.60 4.47 2.35
N THR A 78 4.17 5.13 1.36
CA THR A 78 3.49 5.89 0.30
C THR A 78 3.12 4.98 -0.87
N THR A 79 2.29 5.50 -1.78
CA THR A 79 1.86 4.75 -2.98
C THR A 79 3.03 4.38 -3.89
N ALA A 80 4.10 5.18 -3.95
CA ALA A 80 5.30 4.88 -4.73
C ALA A 80 6.05 3.63 -4.22
N GLU A 81 6.18 3.51 -2.89
CA GLU A 81 6.79 2.33 -2.26
C GLU A 81 5.92 1.09 -2.43
N MET A 82 4.61 1.25 -2.27
CA MET A 82 3.65 0.16 -2.49
C MET A 82 3.70 -0.34 -3.94
N LEU A 83 3.73 0.56 -4.94
CA LEU A 83 3.85 0.22 -6.35
C LEU A 83 5.18 -0.52 -6.62
N ALA A 84 6.29 -0.09 -6.03
CA ALA A 84 7.59 -0.72 -6.25
C ALA A 84 7.62 -2.19 -5.80
N ARG A 85 6.99 -2.52 -4.66
CA ARG A 85 6.93 -3.89 -4.13
C ARG A 85 5.72 -4.70 -4.60
N PHE A 86 4.83 -4.12 -5.41
CA PHE A 86 3.57 -4.73 -5.82
C PHE A 86 3.75 -6.08 -6.53
N ARG A 87 4.81 -6.23 -7.33
CA ARG A 87 5.11 -7.50 -7.98
C ARG A 87 5.36 -8.61 -6.96
N ARG A 88 6.30 -8.40 -6.03
CA ARG A 88 6.69 -9.43 -5.04
C ARG A 88 5.58 -9.80 -4.06
N ASP A 89 4.84 -8.78 -3.62
CA ASP A 89 3.90 -8.93 -2.51
C ASP A 89 2.47 -9.20 -2.97
N VAL A 90 2.19 -9.06 -4.28
CA VAL A 90 0.87 -9.33 -4.85
C VAL A 90 0.96 -10.24 -6.07
N ILE A 91 1.64 -9.82 -7.14
CA ILE A 91 1.59 -10.52 -8.43
C ILE A 91 2.18 -11.93 -8.33
N ASP A 92 3.35 -12.05 -7.69
CA ASP A 92 4.08 -13.32 -7.58
C ASP A 92 3.37 -14.32 -6.64
N LEU A 93 2.46 -13.84 -5.79
CA LEU A 93 1.57 -14.69 -4.97
C LEU A 93 0.35 -15.21 -5.74
N ASN A 94 0.09 -14.67 -6.92
CA ASN A 94 -0.99 -15.06 -7.83
C ASN A 94 -2.37 -15.18 -7.12
N PRO A 95 -2.83 -14.16 -6.36
CA PRO A 95 -4.10 -14.22 -5.65
C PRO A 95 -5.28 -14.11 -6.62
N LYS A 96 -6.47 -14.55 -6.19
CA LYS A 96 -7.69 -14.33 -6.97
C LYS A 96 -8.10 -12.85 -7.00
N ALA A 97 -7.82 -12.12 -5.91
CA ALA A 97 -8.08 -10.68 -5.84
C ALA A 97 -7.05 -9.95 -4.96
N VAL A 98 -6.96 -8.63 -5.17
CA VAL A 98 -6.21 -7.71 -4.31
C VAL A 98 -7.12 -6.59 -3.83
N VAL A 99 -7.08 -6.32 -2.54
CA VAL A 99 -7.68 -5.13 -1.91
C VAL A 99 -6.60 -4.05 -1.83
N ILE A 100 -6.86 -2.86 -2.35
CA ILE A 100 -5.90 -1.74 -2.33
C ILE A 100 -6.47 -0.61 -1.47
N LEU A 101 -5.75 -0.28 -0.39
CA LEU A 101 -6.03 0.85 0.51
C LEU A 101 -4.77 1.69 0.66
N ALA A 102 -4.71 2.85 0.00
CA ALA A 102 -3.49 3.64 -0.15
C ALA A 102 -3.76 5.14 -0.30
N GLY A 103 -2.74 5.98 -0.03
CA GLY A 103 -2.72 7.40 -0.32
C GLY A 103 -2.61 8.31 0.90
N ILE A 104 -2.97 7.86 2.12
CA ILE A 104 -2.94 8.72 3.31
C ILE A 104 -1.52 9.21 3.65
N ASN A 105 -0.50 8.37 3.49
CA ASN A 105 0.89 8.71 3.78
C ASN A 105 1.52 9.63 2.73
N ASP A 106 1.02 9.58 1.50
CA ASP A 106 1.36 10.55 0.46
C ASP A 106 0.81 11.93 0.83
N ILE A 107 -0.45 12.01 1.27
CA ILE A 107 -1.07 13.24 1.77
C ILE A 107 -0.34 13.75 3.02
N ALA A 108 0.12 12.85 3.90
CA ALA A 108 0.96 13.19 5.05
C ALA A 108 2.40 13.58 4.66
N GLN A 109 2.77 13.50 3.38
CA GLN A 109 4.09 13.82 2.84
C GLN A 109 5.22 13.02 3.51
N ASN A 110 5.02 11.74 3.83
CA ASN A 110 6.00 10.90 4.51
C ASN A 110 7.32 10.78 3.73
N ASN A 111 7.27 10.79 2.41
CA ASN A 111 8.43 10.81 1.51
C ASN A 111 8.58 12.15 0.75
N GLY A 112 8.11 13.26 1.36
CA GLY A 112 8.10 14.57 0.76
C GLY A 112 6.80 14.87 0.02
N ALA A 113 6.66 16.14 -0.43
CA ALA A 113 5.47 16.61 -1.12
C ALA A 113 5.33 15.94 -2.50
N ILE A 114 4.13 15.47 -2.81
CA ILE A 114 3.76 14.86 -4.09
C ILE A 114 2.42 15.43 -4.55
N LYS A 115 2.25 15.61 -5.85
CA LYS A 115 0.96 16.00 -6.42
C LYS A 115 -0.05 14.86 -6.31
N LEU A 116 -1.30 15.20 -6.04
CA LEU A 116 -2.36 14.22 -5.83
C LEU A 116 -2.63 13.35 -7.07
N GLU A 117 -2.45 13.92 -8.27
CA GLU A 117 -2.55 13.18 -9.52
C GLU A 117 -1.50 12.07 -9.65
N ASN A 118 -0.31 12.26 -9.06
CA ASN A 118 0.73 11.22 -9.05
C ASN A 118 0.40 10.11 -8.03
N VAL A 119 -0.17 10.49 -6.87
CA VAL A 119 -0.69 9.51 -5.90
C VAL A 119 -1.76 8.63 -6.55
N PHE A 120 -2.72 9.26 -7.21
CA PHE A 120 -3.75 8.58 -7.98
C PHE A 120 -3.15 7.70 -9.08
N GLY A 121 -2.19 8.22 -9.86
CA GLY A 121 -1.50 7.47 -10.93
C GLY A 121 -0.79 6.22 -10.43
N ASN A 122 -0.16 6.25 -9.25
CA ASN A 122 0.44 5.08 -8.63
C ASN A 122 -0.61 4.01 -8.29
N ILE A 123 -1.77 4.43 -7.76
CA ILE A 123 -2.88 3.50 -7.43
C ILE A 123 -3.47 2.90 -8.71
N VAL A 124 -3.68 3.71 -9.75
CA VAL A 124 -4.12 3.24 -11.07
C VAL A 124 -3.15 2.20 -11.63
N SER A 125 -1.84 2.48 -11.56
CA SER A 125 -0.81 1.53 -12.02
C SER A 125 -0.88 0.19 -11.29
N MET A 126 -1.11 0.18 -9.97
CA MET A 126 -1.32 -1.07 -9.23
C MET A 126 -2.58 -1.81 -9.69
N CYS A 127 -3.68 -1.10 -9.95
CA CYS A 127 -4.90 -1.69 -10.47
C CYS A 127 -4.70 -2.31 -11.87
N GLU A 128 -3.99 -1.61 -12.75
CA GLU A 128 -3.68 -2.08 -14.11
C GLU A 128 -2.75 -3.29 -14.10
N LEU A 129 -1.70 -3.26 -13.27
CA LEU A 129 -0.81 -4.40 -13.06
C LEU A 129 -1.55 -5.64 -12.55
N ALA A 130 -2.45 -5.47 -11.58
CA ALA A 130 -3.28 -6.55 -11.08
C ALA A 130 -4.15 -7.15 -12.20
N LYS A 131 -4.90 -6.31 -12.93
CA LYS A 131 -5.76 -6.73 -14.03
C LYS A 131 -4.99 -7.43 -15.15
N PHE A 132 -3.82 -6.90 -15.52
CA PHE A 132 -2.97 -7.50 -16.55
C PHE A 132 -2.54 -8.94 -16.16
N ASN A 133 -2.30 -9.17 -14.87
CA ASN A 133 -1.96 -10.49 -14.33
C ASN A 133 -3.17 -11.36 -13.95
N GLY A 134 -4.38 -11.00 -14.35
CA GLY A 134 -5.58 -11.79 -14.09
C GLY A 134 -6.12 -11.67 -12.66
N ILE A 135 -5.58 -10.78 -11.85
CA ILE A 135 -5.95 -10.55 -10.45
C ILE A 135 -7.11 -9.54 -10.41
N ARG A 136 -8.19 -9.86 -9.72
CA ARG A 136 -9.31 -8.95 -9.52
C ARG A 136 -8.94 -7.86 -8.52
N VAL A 137 -9.49 -6.68 -8.68
CA VAL A 137 -9.21 -5.53 -7.81
C VAL A 137 -10.45 -5.18 -6.99
N VAL A 138 -10.23 -4.89 -5.72
CA VAL A 138 -11.15 -4.15 -4.85
C VAL A 138 -10.44 -2.87 -4.46
N LEU A 139 -11.01 -1.72 -4.79
CA LEU A 139 -10.43 -0.43 -4.49
C LEU A 139 -11.16 0.20 -3.30
N CYS A 140 -10.41 0.59 -2.27
CA CYS A 140 -10.96 1.23 -1.09
C CYS A 140 -10.75 2.75 -1.14
N SER A 141 -11.70 3.49 -0.59
CA SER A 141 -11.46 4.90 -0.27
C SER A 141 -10.40 5.03 0.82
N VAL A 142 -9.66 6.12 0.81
CA VAL A 142 -8.93 6.57 2.00
C VAL A 142 -9.95 6.92 3.08
N LEU A 143 -9.70 6.50 4.32
CA LEU A 143 -10.57 6.82 5.46
C LEU A 143 -10.61 8.34 5.72
N PRO A 144 -11.68 8.88 6.34
CA PRO A 144 -11.69 10.27 6.76
C PRO A 144 -10.50 10.56 7.68
N CYS A 145 -9.84 11.69 7.45
CA CYS A 145 -8.74 12.13 8.28
C CYS A 145 -8.69 13.66 8.26
N ASP A 146 -8.86 14.29 9.41
CA ASP A 146 -8.85 15.75 9.56
C ASP A 146 -7.54 16.30 10.13
N ARG A 147 -6.69 15.41 10.65
CA ARG A 147 -5.40 15.75 11.27
C ARG A 147 -4.44 14.58 11.30
N PHE A 148 -3.15 14.90 11.33
CA PHE A 148 -2.09 13.95 11.64
C PHE A 148 -1.41 14.36 12.95
N SER A 149 -1.34 13.46 13.92
CA SER A 149 -0.64 13.73 15.20
C SER A 149 0.86 13.98 15.02
N TRP A 150 1.46 13.37 13.98
CA TRP A 150 2.89 13.49 13.63
C TRP A 150 3.20 14.59 12.60
N ARG A 151 2.15 15.23 12.01
CA ARG A 151 2.25 16.31 11.02
C ARG A 151 1.12 17.32 11.22
N PRO A 152 1.07 18.01 12.36
CA PRO A 152 -0.06 18.85 12.73
C PRO A 152 -0.28 20.07 11.80
N GLU A 153 0.75 20.43 11.05
CA GLU A 153 0.70 21.51 10.05
C GLU A 153 -0.09 21.12 8.80
N ILE A 154 -0.27 19.81 8.52
CA ILE A 154 -1.01 19.33 7.34
C ILE A 154 -2.47 19.12 7.71
N LYS A 155 -3.36 19.66 6.89
CA LYS A 155 -4.82 19.50 7.00
C LYS A 155 -5.32 18.57 5.89
N PRO A 156 -5.44 17.25 6.14
CA PRO A 156 -5.61 16.25 5.08
C PRO A 156 -7.02 16.18 4.49
N ALA A 157 -8.07 16.60 5.20
CA ALA A 157 -9.48 16.31 4.85
C ALA A 157 -9.85 16.66 3.39
N ALA A 158 -9.43 17.83 2.90
CA ALA A 158 -9.72 18.25 1.52
C ALA A 158 -9.00 17.34 0.49
N ALA A 159 -7.71 17.03 0.70
CA ALA A 159 -6.95 16.17 -0.19
C ALA A 159 -7.46 14.71 -0.15
N VAL A 160 -7.91 14.23 1.01
CA VAL A 160 -8.57 12.92 1.14
C VAL A 160 -9.87 12.87 0.33
N ALA A 161 -10.72 13.89 0.45
CA ALA A 161 -11.97 13.96 -0.31
C ALA A 161 -11.74 14.02 -1.82
N GLU A 162 -10.73 14.79 -2.26
CA GLU A 162 -10.35 14.92 -3.66
C GLU A 162 -9.83 13.60 -4.22
N LEU A 163 -8.86 12.95 -3.54
CA LEU A 163 -8.36 11.64 -3.94
C LEU A 163 -9.47 10.60 -4.02
N ASN A 164 -10.37 10.56 -3.03
CA ASN A 164 -11.50 9.64 -3.01
C ASN A 164 -12.47 9.88 -4.17
N THR A 165 -12.64 11.12 -4.61
CA THR A 165 -13.44 11.45 -5.81
C THR A 165 -12.79 10.82 -7.06
N MET A 166 -11.48 10.98 -7.24
CA MET A 166 -10.74 10.40 -8.37
C MET A 166 -10.80 8.87 -8.35
N LEU A 167 -10.59 8.25 -7.17
CA LEU A 167 -10.64 6.79 -6.99
C LEU A 167 -12.03 6.22 -7.30
N ARG A 168 -13.10 6.88 -6.83
CA ARG A 168 -14.49 6.46 -7.06
C ARG A 168 -14.84 6.54 -8.54
N GLN A 169 -14.46 7.63 -9.22
CA GLN A 169 -14.70 7.79 -10.65
C GLN A 169 -13.97 6.69 -11.44
N TYR A 170 -12.69 6.48 -11.18
CA TYR A 170 -11.90 5.42 -11.83
C TYR A 170 -12.52 4.03 -11.60
N ALA A 171 -12.92 3.74 -10.37
CA ALA A 171 -13.55 2.46 -10.06
C ALA A 171 -14.86 2.24 -10.84
N ALA A 172 -15.69 3.28 -10.96
CA ALA A 172 -16.93 3.23 -11.73
C ALA A 172 -16.69 3.01 -13.23
N GLU A 173 -15.78 3.77 -13.84
CA GLU A 173 -15.41 3.67 -15.26
C GLU A 173 -14.86 2.28 -15.61
N HIS A 174 -14.07 1.70 -14.70
CA HIS A 174 -13.40 0.42 -14.89
C HIS A 174 -14.14 -0.79 -14.29
N LYS A 175 -15.37 -0.58 -13.75
CA LYS A 175 -16.20 -1.61 -13.12
C LYS A 175 -15.49 -2.37 -12.00
N ILE A 176 -14.67 -1.64 -11.22
CA ILE A 176 -13.97 -2.14 -10.05
C ILE A 176 -14.90 -1.97 -8.84
N PRO A 177 -15.14 -3.00 -7.99
CA PRO A 177 -15.80 -2.82 -6.72
C PRO A 177 -15.08 -1.76 -5.87
N TYR A 178 -15.83 -0.74 -5.44
CA TYR A 178 -15.34 0.34 -4.60
C TYR A 178 -15.91 0.21 -3.20
N VAL A 179 -15.04 0.17 -2.19
CA VAL A 179 -15.41 0.11 -0.78
C VAL A 179 -15.29 1.50 -0.19
N ASP A 180 -16.42 2.12 0.12
CA ASP A 180 -16.47 3.50 0.59
C ASP A 180 -16.40 3.60 2.10
N TYR A 181 -15.20 3.37 2.66
CA TYR A 181 -14.96 3.59 4.08
C TYR A 181 -15.11 5.06 4.47
N HIS A 182 -14.77 6.00 3.55
CA HIS A 182 -14.89 7.42 3.84
C HIS A 182 -16.32 7.79 4.22
N ALA A 183 -17.28 7.40 3.40
CA ALA A 183 -18.69 7.72 3.67
C ALA A 183 -19.22 7.05 4.96
N ALA A 184 -18.68 5.87 5.31
CA ALA A 184 -19.13 5.13 6.50
C ALA A 184 -18.56 5.67 7.81
N PHE A 185 -17.39 6.34 7.78
CA PHE A 185 -16.66 6.75 8.97
C PHE A 185 -16.57 8.27 9.17
N ASP A 186 -17.01 9.07 8.18
CA ASP A 186 -16.97 10.53 8.27
C ASP A 186 -17.92 11.04 9.36
N ASN A 187 -17.37 11.85 10.27
CA ASN A 187 -18.11 12.52 11.34
C ASN A 187 -18.82 13.81 10.86
N GLY A 188 -18.84 14.07 9.55
CA GLY A 188 -19.42 15.27 8.93
C GLY A 188 -18.46 16.46 8.83
N SER A 189 -17.20 16.30 9.26
CA SER A 189 -16.15 17.33 9.15
C SER A 189 -14.87 16.81 8.48
N GLY A 190 -14.93 15.66 7.81
CA GLY A 190 -13.80 15.04 7.12
C GLY A 190 -12.86 14.27 8.04
N GLY A 191 -13.21 14.04 9.30
CA GLY A 191 -12.49 13.23 10.26
C GLY A 191 -13.30 12.02 10.73
N MET A 192 -12.70 11.19 11.57
CA MET A 192 -13.36 10.06 12.22
C MET A 192 -13.81 10.39 13.64
N ASP A 193 -14.93 9.79 14.07
CA ASP A 193 -15.34 9.78 15.48
C ASP A 193 -14.28 9.06 16.33
N ALA A 194 -14.08 9.51 17.58
CA ALA A 194 -13.10 8.92 18.50
C ALA A 194 -13.32 7.43 18.80
N ARG A 195 -14.54 6.91 18.60
CA ARG A 195 -14.83 5.46 18.70
C ARG A 195 -14.11 4.67 17.61
N PHE A 196 -13.95 5.26 16.44
CA PHE A 196 -13.35 4.60 15.27
C PHE A 196 -11.84 4.83 15.17
N SER A 197 -11.36 5.99 15.67
CA SER A 197 -9.94 6.33 15.65
C SER A 197 -9.59 7.24 16.82
N GLN A 198 -8.54 6.90 17.58
CA GLN A 198 -8.07 7.73 18.69
C GLN A 198 -7.14 8.85 18.22
N ASP A 199 -6.36 8.62 17.19
CA ASP A 199 -5.38 9.55 16.64
C ASP A 199 -5.88 10.34 15.41
N GLY A 200 -7.10 10.02 14.94
CA GLY A 200 -7.74 10.64 13.78
C GLY A 200 -7.35 10.03 12.44
N CYS A 201 -6.53 8.97 12.44
CA CYS A 201 -6.04 8.33 11.21
C CYS A 201 -6.18 6.79 11.22
N HIS A 202 -5.76 6.14 12.31
CA HIS A 202 -5.73 4.69 12.42
C HIS A 202 -7.00 4.15 13.10
N PRO A 203 -7.67 3.15 12.50
CA PRO A 203 -8.84 2.54 13.11
C PRO A 203 -8.54 1.87 14.46
N THR A 204 -9.47 1.97 15.40
CA THR A 204 -9.53 1.10 16.57
C THR A 204 -9.96 -0.31 16.16
N LEU A 205 -9.88 -1.30 17.08
CA LEU A 205 -10.47 -2.62 16.84
C LEU A 205 -11.94 -2.50 16.42
N TYR A 206 -12.72 -1.65 17.08
CA TYR A 206 -14.11 -1.41 16.70
C TYR A 206 -14.24 -0.82 15.29
N GLY A 207 -13.34 0.07 14.89
CA GLY A 207 -13.27 0.57 13.52
C GLY A 207 -13.04 -0.56 12.52
N TYR A 208 -12.07 -1.44 12.78
CA TYR A 208 -11.79 -2.59 11.90
C TYR A 208 -12.99 -3.55 11.79
N THR A 209 -13.68 -3.89 12.89
CA THR A 209 -14.85 -4.78 12.82
C THR A 209 -15.99 -4.22 11.96
N LEU A 210 -16.06 -2.90 11.78
CA LEU A 210 -17.01 -2.28 10.85
C LEU A 210 -16.49 -2.26 9.40
N MET A 211 -15.18 -2.20 9.19
CA MET A 211 -14.57 -2.27 7.85
C MET A 211 -14.69 -3.67 7.24
N GLU A 212 -14.63 -4.72 8.06
CA GLU A 212 -14.63 -6.12 7.63
C GLU A 212 -15.81 -6.50 6.74
N PRO A 213 -17.07 -6.33 7.14
CA PRO A 213 -18.21 -6.71 6.29
C PRO A 213 -18.23 -5.91 4.98
N MET A 214 -17.76 -4.67 4.99
CA MET A 214 -17.72 -3.82 3.80
C MET A 214 -16.71 -4.36 2.77
N VAL A 215 -15.50 -4.71 3.22
CA VAL A 215 -14.47 -5.24 2.31
C VAL A 215 -14.82 -6.64 1.83
N VAL A 216 -15.39 -7.49 2.68
CA VAL A 216 -15.86 -8.84 2.28
C VAL A 216 -16.94 -8.73 1.21
N GLU A 217 -17.87 -7.77 1.31
CA GLU A 217 -18.86 -7.53 0.26
C GLU A 217 -18.16 -7.09 -1.05
N GLY A 218 -17.18 -6.19 -0.98
CA GLY A 218 -16.37 -5.76 -2.12
C GLY A 218 -15.63 -6.92 -2.79
N ILE A 219 -15.00 -7.79 -1.99
CA ILE A 219 -14.29 -8.99 -2.45
C ILE A 219 -15.29 -9.94 -3.14
N ASN A 220 -16.43 -10.21 -2.54
CA ASN A 220 -17.45 -11.06 -3.12
C ASN A 220 -17.97 -10.52 -4.46
N LYS A 221 -18.14 -9.20 -4.59
CA LYS A 221 -18.48 -8.55 -5.87
C LYS A 221 -17.38 -8.76 -6.91
N ALA A 222 -16.12 -8.55 -6.53
CA ALA A 222 -14.97 -8.74 -7.42
C ALA A 222 -14.87 -10.18 -7.92
N LEU A 223 -15.02 -11.17 -7.04
CA LEU A 223 -14.90 -12.59 -7.39
C LEU A 223 -16.05 -13.11 -8.25
N ARG A 224 -17.26 -12.53 -8.17
CA ARG A 224 -18.41 -12.90 -9.02
C ARG A 224 -18.39 -12.26 -10.40
N THR A 225 -17.70 -11.13 -10.57
CA THR A 225 -17.64 -10.41 -11.85
C THR A 225 -16.80 -11.18 -12.85
N LYS A 226 -17.34 -11.46 -14.05
CA LYS A 226 -16.52 -11.99 -15.15
C LYS A 226 -15.48 -10.92 -15.55
N GLN A 227 -14.23 -11.23 -15.35
CA GLN A 227 -13.15 -10.33 -15.77
C GLN A 227 -13.07 -10.30 -17.30
N ALA A 228 -13.18 -9.11 -17.90
CA ALA A 228 -12.80 -8.93 -19.29
C ALA A 228 -11.28 -9.23 -19.39
N ARG A 229 -10.92 -10.23 -20.21
CA ARG A 229 -9.50 -10.50 -20.48
C ARG A 229 -8.90 -9.28 -21.15
N TYR A 230 -7.76 -8.83 -20.65
CA TYR A 230 -6.98 -7.80 -21.33
C TYR A 230 -6.51 -8.41 -22.65
N THR A 231 -7.12 -7.98 -23.74
CA THR A 231 -6.60 -8.29 -25.08
C THR A 231 -5.56 -7.22 -25.40
N THR A 232 -4.30 -7.62 -25.52
CA THR A 232 -3.26 -6.74 -26.10
C THR A 232 -3.81 -6.16 -27.39
N PRO A 233 -3.76 -4.82 -27.57
CA PRO A 233 -4.03 -4.25 -28.89
C PRO A 233 -3.06 -4.90 -29.88
N THR A 234 -3.58 -5.53 -30.94
CA THR A 234 -2.74 -5.95 -32.07
C THR A 234 -2.08 -4.70 -32.59
N PRO A 235 -0.73 -4.67 -32.76
CA PRO A 235 -0.09 -3.59 -33.48
C PRO A 235 -0.80 -3.46 -34.84
N ASN A 236 -1.26 -2.25 -35.13
CA ASN A 236 -1.80 -1.97 -36.48
C ASN A 236 -0.73 -2.33 -37.51
N GLU A 237 -1.06 -3.25 -38.43
CA GLU A 237 -0.31 -3.48 -39.65
C GLU A 237 -0.26 -2.21 -40.50
#